data_7f2040251631db87f472b2ec4a319008
#
_entry.id   7f2040251631db87f472b2ec4a319008
#
_cell.length_a   1.000
_cell.length_b   1.000
_cell.length_c   1.000
_cell.angle_alpha   90.00
_cell.angle_beta   90.00
_cell.angle_gamma   90.00
#
_symmetry.space_group_name_H-M   'P 1'
#
loop_
_entity.id
_entity.type
_entity.pdbx_description
1 polymer ?
#
loop_
_entity_poly.entity_id
_entity_poly.type
_entity_poly.pdbx_seq_one_letter_code
_entity_poly.pdbx_strand_id
1 'polypeptide(L)'
;MRKKRKYIIENTCVGMYLSDVHNEKIRIDQAVQRAFCSNNEFINNLVYSVVSNEIYIPNIILADENEDDKIIKSYAVDGGQRTVALGKFMYEGYRITKTIREPIIVYDKRKTDENGNVVRDDDGEIIWEEVEYDLRGKTYDDLPDELKESFYKCPLGLTIYQNTKPSETTDLVGIYNIQSGMNVSQKSLTYLGNFAEEVKRIKEDSDFLKDGTALTESDKKKGIWERVISECVMAVNHFENWKKDPKKMCDYLNTNATKNEYLKIEDYFNRLVLYSDKLENKKVSDLFTTKDTLVWMKVFDNFTKLHFSDDKFGEFLNVFVKGMMNKEVDGITWNELDADKHTKDTGIIQKKVEHLTYLL
;
A
#
# COMPACT_ATOMS: atom_id res chain seq x y z
N MET A 1 -7.76 21.80 38.42
CA MET A 1 -6.47 21.49 37.77
C MET A 1 -6.65 20.20 36.95
N ARG A 2 -6.50 20.21 35.62
CA ARG A 2 -6.43 18.95 34.85
C ARG A 2 -5.17 18.21 35.30
N LYS A 3 -5.32 17.00 35.88
CA LYS A 3 -4.16 16.13 36.15
C LYS A 3 -3.47 15.88 34.84
N LYS A 4 -2.17 16.17 34.72
CA LYS A 4 -1.36 15.79 33.56
C LYS A 4 -1.37 14.25 33.49
N ARG A 5 -1.86 13.68 32.38
CA ARG A 5 -1.74 12.24 32.14
C ARG A 5 -0.26 11.91 32.09
N LYS A 6 0.16 10.95 32.87
CA LYS A 6 1.52 10.43 32.82
C LYS A 6 1.50 9.18 31.94
N TYR A 7 2.44 9.10 31.04
CA TYR A 7 2.72 7.86 30.34
C TYR A 7 4.18 7.47 30.58
N ILE A 8 4.45 6.18 30.50
CA ILE A 8 5.79 5.61 30.54
C ILE A 8 6.03 4.83 29.23
N ILE A 9 7.29 4.61 28.91
CA ILE A 9 7.68 3.76 27.77
C ILE A 9 8.45 2.60 28.38
N GLU A 10 8.03 1.40 28.03
CA GLU A 10 8.67 0.15 28.47
C GLU A 10 9.03 -0.69 27.25
N ASN A 11 10.07 -1.50 27.38
CA ASN A 11 10.46 -2.48 26.39
C ASN A 11 10.10 -3.87 26.89
N THR A 12 9.50 -4.66 26.03
CA THR A 12 9.20 -6.07 26.25
C THR A 12 9.53 -6.86 24.98
N CYS A 13 9.07 -8.08 24.88
CA CYS A 13 9.11 -8.87 23.65
C CYS A 13 7.70 -9.35 23.27
N VAL A 14 7.53 -9.68 21.99
CA VAL A 14 6.25 -10.12 21.45
C VAL A 14 5.66 -11.29 22.24
N GLY A 15 6.47 -12.31 22.55
CA GLY A 15 6.00 -13.48 23.28
C GLY A 15 5.48 -13.17 24.69
N MET A 16 6.20 -12.33 25.46
CA MET A 16 5.74 -11.91 26.79
C MET A 16 4.44 -11.10 26.73
N TYR A 17 4.40 -10.13 25.81
CA TYR A 17 3.20 -9.32 25.60
C TYR A 17 1.98 -10.18 25.24
N LEU A 18 2.13 -11.10 24.27
CA LEU A 18 1.04 -12.00 23.87
C LEU A 18 0.63 -12.96 25.00
N SER A 19 1.56 -13.40 25.82
CA SER A 19 1.25 -14.19 27.02
C SER A 19 0.41 -13.40 28.01
N ASP A 20 0.69 -12.11 28.24
CA ASP A 20 -0.10 -11.28 29.14
C ASP A 20 -1.50 -11.01 28.57
N VAL A 21 -1.63 -10.89 27.24
CA VAL A 21 -2.95 -10.82 26.58
C VAL A 21 -3.69 -12.15 26.69
N HIS A 22 -3.04 -13.27 26.42
CA HIS A 22 -3.65 -14.61 26.51
C HIS A 22 -4.15 -14.94 27.93
N ASN A 23 -3.41 -14.48 28.95
CA ASN A 23 -3.76 -14.64 30.35
C ASN A 23 -4.68 -13.52 30.90
N GLU A 24 -5.29 -12.73 30.02
CA GLU A 24 -6.25 -11.64 30.32
C GLU A 24 -5.69 -10.52 31.23
N LYS A 25 -4.38 -10.41 31.42
CA LYS A 25 -3.77 -9.28 32.11
C LYS A 25 -3.89 -7.99 31.29
N ILE A 26 -3.82 -8.11 29.95
CA ILE A 26 -4.03 -7.03 29.00
C ILE A 26 -5.26 -7.38 28.16
N ARG A 27 -6.21 -6.45 28.06
CA ARG A 27 -7.45 -6.63 27.32
C ARG A 27 -7.43 -5.85 26.01
N ILE A 28 -8.07 -6.42 24.97
CA ILE A 28 -8.23 -5.83 23.64
C ILE A 28 -9.70 -5.63 23.26
N ASP A 29 -10.63 -5.90 24.16
CA ASP A 29 -12.08 -5.97 23.94
C ASP A 29 -12.83 -4.70 24.36
N GLN A 30 -12.27 -3.51 24.10
CA GLN A 30 -12.98 -2.28 24.42
C GLN A 30 -14.23 -2.08 23.53
N ALA A 31 -15.32 -1.61 24.14
CA ALA A 31 -16.59 -1.35 23.47
C ALA A 31 -16.51 -0.43 22.25
N VAL A 32 -15.48 0.42 22.18
CA VAL A 32 -15.23 1.37 21.09
C VAL A 32 -14.13 0.93 20.12
N GLN A 33 -13.49 -0.22 20.37
CA GLN A 33 -12.52 -0.79 19.43
C GLN A 33 -13.22 -1.47 18.25
N ARG A 34 -12.64 -1.33 17.07
CA ARG A 34 -13.11 -2.07 15.89
C ARG A 34 -12.92 -3.57 16.10
N ALA A 35 -13.91 -4.36 15.69
CA ALA A 35 -13.71 -5.80 15.52
C ALA A 35 -12.48 -6.07 14.63
N PHE A 36 -11.86 -7.25 14.80
CA PHE A 36 -10.75 -7.66 13.95
C PHE A 36 -11.20 -7.71 12.49
N CYS A 37 -10.62 -6.87 11.65
CA CYS A 37 -10.99 -6.72 10.25
C CYS A 37 -9.79 -6.88 9.28
N SER A 38 -8.62 -7.25 9.79
CA SER A 38 -7.42 -7.40 8.99
C SER A 38 -7.49 -8.68 8.13
N ASN A 39 -7.00 -8.57 6.90
CA ASN A 39 -6.97 -9.69 5.97
C ASN A 39 -5.74 -10.60 6.18
N ASN A 40 -5.72 -11.74 5.49
CA ASN A 40 -4.62 -12.70 5.59
C ASN A 40 -3.26 -12.11 5.19
N GLU A 41 -3.22 -11.19 4.21
CA GLU A 41 -1.99 -10.52 3.81
C GLU A 41 -1.38 -9.71 4.94
N PHE A 42 -2.21 -9.00 5.72
CA PHE A 42 -1.74 -8.26 6.89
C PHE A 42 -1.15 -9.20 7.94
N ILE A 43 -1.85 -10.29 8.27
CA ILE A 43 -1.37 -11.28 9.25
C ILE A 43 -0.05 -11.87 8.79
N ASN A 44 0.02 -12.35 7.55
CA ASN A 44 1.20 -13.00 7.00
C ASN A 44 2.44 -12.08 7.03
N ASN A 45 2.29 -10.84 6.55
CA ASN A 45 3.40 -9.89 6.50
C ASN A 45 3.82 -9.43 7.91
N LEU A 46 2.90 -9.31 8.85
CA LEU A 46 3.22 -9.00 10.24
C LEU A 46 3.98 -10.16 10.91
N VAL A 47 3.54 -11.40 10.68
CA VAL A 47 4.25 -12.59 11.18
C VAL A 47 5.65 -12.66 10.60
N TYR A 48 5.82 -12.43 9.28
CA TYR A 48 7.14 -12.34 8.66
C TYR A 48 8.02 -11.31 9.38
N SER A 49 7.50 -10.09 9.58
CA SER A 49 8.26 -9.01 10.24
C SER A 49 8.72 -9.37 11.65
N VAL A 50 7.90 -10.12 12.39
CA VAL A 50 8.25 -10.57 13.76
C VAL A 50 9.22 -11.74 13.75
N VAL A 51 9.05 -12.72 12.84
CA VAL A 51 9.93 -13.90 12.77
C VAL A 51 11.31 -13.53 12.23
N SER A 52 11.38 -12.69 11.16
CA SER A 52 12.66 -12.23 10.59
C SER A 52 13.39 -11.26 11.53
N ASN A 53 12.63 -10.54 12.36
CA ASN A 53 13.13 -9.47 13.24
C ASN A 53 13.90 -8.35 12.48
N GLU A 54 13.63 -8.20 11.17
CA GLU A 54 14.24 -7.17 10.32
C GLU A 54 13.45 -5.88 10.27
N ILE A 55 12.13 -5.96 10.54
CA ILE A 55 11.20 -4.86 10.41
C ILE A 55 10.71 -4.42 11.79
N TYR A 56 10.90 -3.15 12.11
CA TYR A 56 10.42 -2.56 13.36
C TYR A 56 8.90 -2.69 13.52
N ILE A 57 8.47 -3.22 14.66
CA ILE A 57 7.06 -3.30 15.05
C ILE A 57 6.70 -2.04 15.86
N PRO A 58 5.77 -1.19 15.37
CA PRO A 58 5.37 0.01 16.11
C PRO A 58 4.87 -0.32 17.52
N ASN A 59 5.15 0.56 18.47
CA ASN A 59 4.73 0.41 19.87
C ASN A 59 3.24 0.10 19.98
N ILE A 60 2.91 -0.74 20.96
CA ILE A 60 1.53 -0.90 21.43
C ILE A 60 1.25 0.17 22.48
N ILE A 61 0.06 0.76 22.41
CA ILE A 61 -0.36 1.78 23.36
C ILE A 61 -1.37 1.16 24.33
N LEU A 62 -1.03 1.19 25.60
CA LEU A 62 -1.84 0.66 26.68
C LEU A 62 -2.39 1.80 27.56
N ALA A 63 -3.49 1.53 28.23
CA ALA A 63 -4.04 2.36 29.28
C ALA A 63 -4.31 1.50 30.51
N ASP A 64 -3.64 1.84 31.63
CA ASP A 64 -3.83 1.18 32.91
C ASP A 64 -4.92 1.90 33.71
N GLU A 65 -6.02 1.21 33.94
CA GLU A 65 -7.10 1.68 34.82
C GLU A 65 -6.77 1.30 36.25
N ASN A 66 -6.74 2.27 37.15
CA ASN A 66 -6.37 2.08 38.54
C ASN A 66 -7.54 2.43 39.47
N GLU A 67 -7.66 1.67 40.54
CA GLU A 67 -8.48 1.99 41.70
C GLU A 67 -7.60 1.86 42.96
N ASP A 68 -7.61 2.87 43.82
CA ASP A 68 -6.80 2.92 45.06
C ASP A 68 -5.30 2.62 44.82
N ASP A 69 -4.73 3.21 43.75
CA ASP A 69 -3.33 3.04 43.32
C ASP A 69 -2.93 1.60 42.88
N LYS A 70 -3.91 0.72 42.69
CA LYS A 70 -3.68 -0.61 42.11
C LYS A 70 -4.18 -0.66 40.68
N ILE A 71 -3.38 -1.26 39.80
CA ILE A 71 -3.80 -1.55 38.43
C ILE A 71 -4.89 -2.62 38.50
N ILE A 72 -6.11 -2.28 38.06
CA ILE A 72 -7.21 -3.22 37.98
C ILE A 72 -7.24 -3.90 36.62
N LYS A 73 -6.98 -3.11 35.57
CA LYS A 73 -7.06 -3.57 34.17
C LYS A 73 -6.11 -2.76 33.29
N SER A 74 -5.44 -3.44 32.36
CA SER A 74 -4.71 -2.83 31.26
C SER A 74 -5.45 -3.08 29.95
N TYR A 75 -5.63 -2.03 29.15
CA TYR A 75 -6.31 -2.10 27.86
C TYR A 75 -5.38 -1.69 26.73
N ALA A 76 -5.36 -2.43 25.63
CA ALA A 76 -4.72 -1.99 24.40
C ALA A 76 -5.56 -0.88 23.74
N VAL A 77 -5.03 0.34 23.72
CA VAL A 77 -5.65 1.52 23.11
C VAL A 77 -5.37 1.56 21.60
N ASP A 78 -4.13 1.26 21.23
CA ASP A 78 -3.70 1.08 19.83
C ASP A 78 -2.84 -0.18 19.71
N GLY A 79 -2.89 -0.79 18.53
CA GLY A 79 -2.18 -2.05 18.24
C GLY A 79 -3.07 -3.29 18.37
N GLY A 80 -4.36 -3.17 18.69
CA GLY A 80 -5.26 -4.31 18.85
C GLY A 80 -5.32 -5.24 17.64
N GLN A 81 -5.32 -4.71 16.41
CA GLN A 81 -5.28 -5.53 15.19
C GLN A 81 -3.98 -6.34 15.08
N ARG A 82 -2.83 -5.75 15.44
CA ARG A 82 -1.53 -6.44 15.48
C ARG A 82 -1.51 -7.53 16.55
N THR A 83 -2.04 -7.21 17.72
CA THR A 83 -2.17 -8.16 18.84
C THR A 83 -2.99 -9.38 18.45
N VAL A 84 -4.19 -9.18 17.87
CA VAL A 84 -5.03 -10.31 17.42
C VAL A 84 -4.36 -11.11 16.32
N ALA A 85 -3.72 -10.45 15.35
CA ALA A 85 -3.03 -11.14 14.25
C ALA A 85 -1.91 -12.06 14.76
N LEU A 86 -1.06 -11.55 15.64
CA LEU A 86 0.04 -12.32 16.22
C LEU A 86 -0.46 -13.41 17.18
N GLY A 87 -1.50 -13.12 17.97
CA GLY A 87 -2.17 -14.10 18.84
C GLY A 87 -2.76 -15.26 18.05
N LYS A 88 -3.42 -15.00 16.93
CA LYS A 88 -3.92 -16.05 16.02
C LYS A 88 -2.79 -16.97 15.53
N PHE A 89 -1.65 -16.41 15.18
CA PHE A 89 -0.52 -17.22 14.76
C PHE A 89 0.06 -18.05 15.90
N MET A 90 0.28 -17.44 17.07
CA MET A 90 0.94 -18.09 18.20
C MET A 90 0.05 -19.11 18.92
N TYR A 91 -1.27 -18.84 19.08
CA TYR A 91 -2.15 -19.63 19.96
C TYR A 91 -3.33 -20.32 19.25
N GLU A 92 -3.76 -19.80 18.07
CA GLU A 92 -4.98 -20.29 17.41
C GLU A 92 -4.66 -21.13 16.15
N GLY A 93 -3.40 -21.50 15.92
CA GLY A 93 -2.98 -22.37 14.81
C GLY A 93 -3.18 -21.72 13.43
N TYR A 94 -3.17 -20.38 13.33
CA TYR A 94 -3.26 -19.69 12.06
C TYR A 94 -2.15 -20.15 11.11
N ARG A 95 -2.54 -20.52 9.88
CA ARG A 95 -1.64 -21.01 8.85
C ARG A 95 -1.34 -19.90 7.83
N ILE A 96 -0.05 -19.59 7.62
CA ILE A 96 0.38 -18.58 6.66
C ILE A 96 -0.07 -18.96 5.25
N THR A 97 -0.75 -18.03 4.59
CA THR A 97 -1.31 -18.25 3.25
C THR A 97 -0.34 -17.82 2.15
N LYS A 98 -0.68 -18.12 0.89
CA LYS A 98 0.14 -17.74 -0.29
C LYS A 98 0.19 -16.22 -0.54
N THR A 99 -0.59 -15.42 0.19
CA THR A 99 -0.62 -13.95 0.03
C THR A 99 0.48 -13.22 0.81
N ILE A 100 1.44 -13.95 1.36
CA ILE A 100 2.65 -13.39 1.98
C ILE A 100 3.53 -12.75 0.89
N ARG A 101 4.06 -11.55 1.18
CA ARG A 101 4.90 -10.80 0.23
C ARG A 101 6.30 -11.42 0.08
N GLU A 102 6.92 -11.72 1.19
CA GLU A 102 8.24 -12.34 1.27
C GLU A 102 8.13 -13.62 2.10
N PRO A 103 8.04 -14.79 1.45
CA PRO A 103 7.78 -16.04 2.16
C PRO A 103 9.02 -16.70 2.73
N ILE A 104 10.20 -16.37 2.21
CA ILE A 104 11.45 -17.03 2.58
C ILE A 104 12.14 -16.20 3.68
N ILE A 105 12.49 -16.86 4.77
CA ILE A 105 13.36 -16.30 5.83
C ILE A 105 14.69 -17.01 5.76
N VAL A 106 15.77 -16.22 5.77
CA VAL A 106 17.14 -16.71 5.92
C VAL A 106 17.51 -16.53 7.38
N TYR A 107 18.00 -17.58 8.01
CA TYR A 107 18.39 -17.53 9.43
C TYR A 107 19.58 -18.45 9.73
N ASP A 108 20.31 -18.14 10.78
CA ASP A 108 21.42 -18.97 11.27
C ASP A 108 20.88 -20.11 12.11
N LYS A 109 21.18 -21.35 11.69
CA LYS A 109 20.88 -22.57 12.42
C LYS A 109 22.15 -23.17 12.98
N ARG A 110 22.07 -23.73 14.18
CA ARG A 110 23.18 -24.49 14.75
C ARG A 110 23.48 -25.73 13.92
N LYS A 111 24.70 -25.86 13.43
CA LYS A 111 25.11 -27.04 12.68
C LYS A 111 25.10 -28.27 13.58
N THR A 112 24.46 -29.34 13.13
CA THR A 112 24.43 -30.61 13.86
C THR A 112 25.10 -31.72 13.06
N ASP A 113 25.69 -32.69 13.75
CA ASP A 113 26.22 -33.92 13.14
C ASP A 113 25.08 -34.90 12.81
N GLU A 114 25.45 -36.08 12.24
CA GLU A 114 24.50 -37.14 11.87
C GLU A 114 23.73 -37.71 13.07
N ASN A 115 24.24 -37.51 14.30
CA ASN A 115 23.62 -37.96 15.57
C ASN A 115 22.78 -36.84 16.22
N GLY A 116 22.71 -35.64 15.62
CA GLY A 116 21.99 -34.50 16.18
C GLY A 116 22.78 -33.69 17.23
N ASN A 117 24.05 -33.94 17.41
CA ASN A 117 24.88 -33.17 18.32
C ASN A 117 25.37 -31.88 17.68
N VAL A 118 25.42 -30.79 18.45
CA VAL A 118 25.90 -29.47 17.97
C VAL A 118 27.39 -29.58 17.64
N VAL A 119 27.74 -29.22 16.39
CA VAL A 119 29.14 -29.18 15.94
C VAL A 119 29.81 -27.91 16.46
N ARG A 120 31.05 -28.06 16.91
CA ARG A 120 31.89 -26.95 17.37
C ARG A 120 33.17 -26.91 16.55
N ASP A 121 33.75 -25.72 16.44
CA ASP A 121 35.08 -25.55 15.84
C ASP A 121 36.21 -25.94 16.79
N ASP A 122 37.45 -25.73 16.37
CA ASP A 122 38.66 -26.08 17.13
C ASP A 122 38.82 -25.24 18.41
N ASP A 123 38.17 -24.06 18.49
CA ASP A 123 38.14 -23.18 19.65
C ASP A 123 36.97 -23.47 20.60
N GLY A 124 36.12 -24.44 20.23
CA GLY A 124 34.95 -24.88 21.00
C GLY A 124 33.70 -24.03 20.78
N GLU A 125 33.72 -23.07 19.81
CA GLU A 125 32.57 -22.25 19.47
C GLU A 125 31.60 -23.03 18.58
N ILE A 126 30.30 -22.68 18.67
CA ILE A 126 29.24 -23.32 17.90
C ILE A 126 29.37 -22.90 16.43
N ILE A 127 29.38 -23.87 15.52
CA ILE A 127 29.31 -23.59 14.10
C ILE A 127 27.85 -23.35 13.71
N TRP A 128 27.60 -22.23 13.01
CA TRP A 128 26.31 -21.86 12.49
C TRP A 128 26.29 -22.08 10.97
N GLU A 129 25.13 -22.41 10.43
CA GLU A 129 24.87 -22.52 8.99
C GLU A 129 23.68 -21.67 8.62
N GLU A 130 23.80 -20.92 7.53
CA GLU A 130 22.69 -20.14 6.98
C GLU A 130 21.69 -21.07 6.28
N VAL A 131 20.41 -20.97 6.65
CA VAL A 131 19.33 -21.83 6.13
C VAL A 131 18.16 -20.98 5.69
N GLU A 132 17.58 -21.33 4.55
CA GLU A 132 16.31 -20.76 4.06
C GLU A 132 15.12 -21.53 4.63
N TYR A 133 14.08 -20.82 5.04
CA TYR A 133 12.82 -21.40 5.52
C TYR A 133 11.61 -20.74 4.86
N ASP A 134 10.78 -21.56 4.20
CA ASP A 134 9.55 -21.10 3.56
C ASP A 134 8.38 -21.10 4.55
N LEU A 135 7.85 -19.91 4.85
CA LEU A 135 6.75 -19.72 5.79
C LEU A 135 5.37 -20.14 5.22
N ARG A 136 5.24 -20.32 3.90
CA ARG A 136 3.95 -20.65 3.27
C ARG A 136 3.39 -21.97 3.80
N GLY A 137 2.15 -21.94 4.24
CA GLY A 137 1.47 -23.10 4.80
C GLY A 137 1.93 -23.51 6.20
N LYS A 138 2.79 -22.74 6.86
CA LYS A 138 3.28 -23.00 8.20
C LYS A 138 2.44 -22.35 9.28
N THR A 139 2.36 -23.00 10.43
CA THR A 139 1.84 -22.48 11.68
C THR A 139 2.99 -22.14 12.62
N TYR A 140 2.71 -21.55 13.78
CA TYR A 140 3.74 -21.32 14.81
C TYR A 140 4.43 -22.61 15.26
N ASP A 141 3.66 -23.69 15.40
CA ASP A 141 4.20 -24.99 15.84
C ASP A 141 5.14 -25.63 14.80
N ASP A 142 4.93 -25.32 13.51
CA ASP A 142 5.76 -25.81 12.41
C ASP A 142 7.11 -25.08 12.31
N LEU A 143 7.31 -23.97 13.04
CA LEU A 143 8.56 -23.22 12.97
C LEU A 143 9.72 -24.00 13.65
N PRO A 144 10.95 -23.93 13.12
CA PRO A 144 12.16 -24.33 13.84
C PRO A 144 12.32 -23.58 15.16
N ASP A 145 13.02 -24.18 16.11
CA ASP A 145 13.18 -23.60 17.45
C ASP A 145 13.84 -22.20 17.42
N GLU A 146 14.80 -21.99 16.51
CA GLU A 146 15.45 -20.71 16.32
C GLU A 146 14.47 -19.63 15.86
N LEU A 147 13.55 -19.97 14.94
CA LEU A 147 12.53 -19.03 14.45
C LEU A 147 11.40 -18.82 15.48
N LYS A 148 11.05 -19.82 16.29
CA LYS A 148 10.16 -19.64 17.45
C LYS A 148 10.79 -18.70 18.47
N GLU A 149 12.08 -18.85 18.74
CA GLU A 149 12.81 -17.98 19.64
C GLU A 149 12.88 -16.55 19.10
N SER A 150 13.17 -16.38 17.80
CA SER A 150 13.15 -15.08 17.13
C SER A 150 11.79 -14.41 17.27
N PHE A 151 10.69 -15.12 16.95
CA PHE A 151 9.33 -14.62 17.13
C PHE A 151 9.06 -14.19 18.58
N TYR A 152 9.38 -15.06 19.54
CA TYR A 152 9.12 -14.82 20.96
C TYR A 152 9.90 -13.62 21.49
N LYS A 153 11.20 -13.54 21.16
CA LYS A 153 12.12 -12.50 21.63
C LYS A 153 12.08 -11.21 20.81
N CYS A 154 11.31 -11.15 19.72
CA CYS A 154 11.20 -9.95 18.90
C CYS A 154 10.87 -8.73 19.77
N PRO A 155 11.70 -7.66 19.76
CA PRO A 155 11.51 -6.50 20.62
C PRO A 155 10.18 -5.79 20.34
N LEU A 156 9.50 -5.40 21.42
CA LEU A 156 8.24 -4.68 21.36
C LEU A 156 8.25 -3.54 22.37
N GLY A 157 8.02 -2.31 21.89
CA GLY A 157 7.83 -1.16 22.76
C GLY A 157 6.38 -1.03 23.22
N LEU A 158 6.21 -0.67 24.50
CA LEU A 158 4.90 -0.34 25.08
C LEU A 158 4.91 1.13 25.50
N THR A 159 3.84 1.86 25.16
CA THR A 159 3.54 3.19 25.70
C THR A 159 2.34 3.05 26.62
N ILE A 160 2.53 3.20 27.92
CA ILE A 160 1.52 2.89 28.95
C ILE A 160 1.04 4.18 29.59
N TYR A 161 -0.22 4.54 29.37
CA TYR A 161 -0.90 5.60 30.10
C TYR A 161 -1.34 5.10 31.47
N GLN A 162 -0.79 5.71 32.52
CA GLN A 162 -1.01 5.29 33.90
C GLN A 162 -2.18 6.05 34.56
N ASN A 163 -2.87 5.41 35.49
CA ASN A 163 -3.95 5.99 36.29
C ASN A 163 -5.07 6.58 35.41
N THR A 164 -5.47 5.87 34.37
CA THR A 164 -6.59 6.27 33.52
C THR A 164 -7.93 5.86 34.13
N LYS A 165 -8.97 6.63 33.81
CA LYS A 165 -10.36 6.24 34.08
C LYS A 165 -10.97 5.61 32.83
N PRO A 166 -12.02 4.80 32.93
CA PRO A 166 -12.68 4.19 31.75
C PRO A 166 -13.04 5.19 30.64
N SER A 167 -13.54 6.39 31.03
CA SER A 167 -13.84 7.46 30.06
C SER A 167 -12.59 8.00 29.36
N GLU A 168 -11.48 8.10 30.09
CA GLU A 168 -10.21 8.58 29.53
C GLU A 168 -9.58 7.53 28.60
N THR A 169 -9.73 6.24 28.90
CA THR A 169 -9.34 5.14 28.03
C THR A 169 -10.13 5.18 26.72
N THR A 170 -11.44 5.39 26.79
CA THR A 170 -12.31 5.56 25.62
C THR A 170 -11.87 6.75 24.75
N ASP A 171 -11.56 7.90 25.37
CA ASP A 171 -11.05 9.07 24.66
C ASP A 171 -9.72 8.80 23.94
N LEU A 172 -8.81 8.06 24.59
CA LEU A 172 -7.54 7.66 23.99
C LEU A 172 -7.76 6.75 22.77
N VAL A 173 -8.64 5.75 22.88
CA VAL A 173 -9.01 4.89 21.73
C VAL A 173 -9.54 5.76 20.58
N GLY A 174 -10.40 6.73 20.86
CA GLY A 174 -10.89 7.69 19.87
C GLY A 174 -9.75 8.43 19.18
N ILE A 175 -8.81 9.00 19.94
CA ILE A 175 -7.67 9.77 19.42
C ILE A 175 -6.79 8.93 18.51
N TYR A 176 -6.44 7.70 18.89
CA TYR A 176 -5.53 6.85 18.12
C TYR A 176 -6.22 6.20 16.91
N ASN A 177 -7.53 5.96 16.95
CA ASN A 177 -8.29 5.40 15.84
C ASN A 177 -8.74 6.43 14.78
N ILE A 178 -8.60 7.75 15.05
CA ILE A 178 -8.90 8.82 14.06
C ILE A 178 -7.91 8.79 12.87
N GLN A 179 -6.76 8.17 13.00
CA GLN A 179 -5.82 8.04 11.89
C GLN A 179 -6.46 7.24 10.75
N SER A 180 -6.84 7.96 9.70
CA SER A 180 -7.33 7.32 8.47
C SER A 180 -6.24 6.43 7.89
N GLY A 181 -6.49 5.15 7.78
CA GLY A 181 -5.58 4.24 7.12
C GLY A 181 -5.33 4.67 5.67
N MET A 182 -4.18 4.34 5.12
CA MET A 182 -3.87 4.56 3.70
C MET A 182 -5.00 4.01 2.82
N ASN A 183 -5.46 4.80 1.87
CA ASN A 183 -6.44 4.35 0.88
C ASN A 183 -5.79 3.41 -0.16
N VAL A 184 -6.60 2.84 -1.07
CA VAL A 184 -6.12 1.86 -2.07
C VAL A 184 -5.00 2.43 -2.94
N SER A 185 -5.11 3.70 -3.39
CA SER A 185 -4.07 4.34 -4.22
C SER A 185 -2.77 4.53 -3.45
N GLN A 186 -2.84 5.01 -2.22
CA GLN A 186 -1.65 5.19 -1.36
C GLN A 186 -0.97 3.85 -1.03
N LYS A 187 -1.76 2.80 -0.73
CA LYS A 187 -1.22 1.45 -0.49
C LYS A 187 -0.55 0.88 -1.73
N SER A 188 -1.12 1.07 -2.93
CA SER A 188 -0.54 0.53 -4.15
C SER A 188 0.83 1.11 -4.46
N LEU A 189 1.08 2.38 -4.11
CA LEU A 189 2.38 3.02 -4.30
C LEU A 189 3.51 2.36 -3.51
N THR A 190 3.22 1.69 -2.40
CA THR A 190 4.25 0.93 -1.65
C THR A 190 4.82 -0.25 -2.44
N TYR A 191 4.15 -0.67 -3.52
CA TYR A 191 4.61 -1.71 -4.45
C TYR A 191 5.44 -1.16 -5.62
N LEU A 192 5.59 0.17 -5.72
CA LEU A 192 6.33 0.83 -6.80
C LEU A 192 7.70 1.34 -6.32
N GLY A 193 8.38 0.59 -5.45
CA GLY A 193 9.59 1.03 -4.76
C GLY A 193 10.70 1.54 -5.69
N ASN A 194 10.95 0.88 -6.82
CA ASN A 194 12.02 1.24 -7.75
C ASN A 194 11.78 2.57 -8.50
N PHE A 195 10.52 3.03 -8.59
CA PHE A 195 10.13 4.23 -9.34
C PHE A 195 9.37 5.26 -8.49
N ALA A 196 9.37 5.10 -7.16
CA ALA A 196 8.67 5.99 -6.25
C ALA A 196 9.17 7.45 -6.36
N GLU A 197 10.48 7.63 -6.52
CA GLU A 197 11.09 8.96 -6.67
C GLU A 197 10.73 9.61 -8.01
N GLU A 198 10.71 8.85 -9.12
CA GLU A 198 10.27 9.33 -10.42
C GLU A 198 8.81 9.78 -10.39
N VAL A 199 7.93 8.97 -9.82
CA VAL A 199 6.50 9.32 -9.68
C VAL A 199 6.31 10.56 -8.81
N LYS A 200 7.04 10.65 -7.69
CA LYS A 200 7.00 11.81 -6.80
C LYS A 200 7.44 13.09 -7.53
N ARG A 201 8.56 13.02 -8.25
CA ARG A 201 9.10 14.15 -9.02
C ARG A 201 8.10 14.61 -10.10
N ILE A 202 7.59 13.70 -10.92
CA ILE A 202 6.59 14.03 -11.95
C ILE A 202 5.34 14.66 -11.32
N LYS A 203 4.87 14.14 -10.19
CA LYS A 203 3.71 14.70 -9.48
C LYS A 203 3.96 16.14 -9.00
N GLU A 204 5.14 16.45 -8.47
CA GLU A 204 5.44 17.78 -7.93
C GLU A 204 5.75 18.80 -9.03
N ASP A 205 6.38 18.37 -10.11
CA ASP A 205 6.88 19.27 -11.17
C ASP A 205 5.88 19.46 -12.32
N SER A 206 4.88 18.56 -12.48
CA SER A 206 3.99 18.59 -13.65
C SER A 206 2.94 19.71 -13.56
N ASP A 207 3.07 20.71 -14.41
CA ASP A 207 2.03 21.72 -14.63
C ASP A 207 0.79 21.12 -15.33
N PHE A 208 0.98 20.06 -16.14
CA PHE A 208 -0.15 19.36 -16.74
C PHE A 208 -1.11 18.77 -15.69
N LEU A 209 -0.58 18.11 -14.65
CA LEU A 209 -1.42 17.57 -13.57
C LEU A 209 -2.12 18.67 -12.77
N LYS A 210 -1.48 19.83 -12.59
CA LYS A 210 -2.03 20.97 -11.86
C LYS A 210 -3.10 21.70 -12.66
N ASP A 211 -2.78 22.08 -13.88
CA ASP A 211 -3.54 23.04 -14.65
C ASP A 211 -4.11 22.48 -15.96
N GLY A 212 -3.53 21.41 -16.50
CA GLY A 212 -3.95 20.77 -17.76
C GLY A 212 -5.00 19.67 -17.60
N THR A 213 -5.40 19.27 -16.38
CA THR A 213 -6.32 18.15 -16.15
C THR A 213 -7.51 18.53 -15.29
N ALA A 214 -8.52 17.66 -15.25
CA ALA A 214 -9.66 17.76 -14.34
C ALA A 214 -9.35 17.26 -12.92
N LEU A 215 -8.13 16.82 -12.64
CA LEU A 215 -7.70 16.36 -11.32
C LEU A 215 -7.68 17.50 -10.29
N THR A 216 -7.92 17.17 -9.04
CA THR A 216 -8.05 18.15 -7.95
C THR A 216 -6.95 18.00 -6.91
N GLU A 217 -6.73 19.03 -6.08
CA GLU A 217 -5.85 18.95 -4.91
C GLU A 217 -6.31 17.88 -3.89
N SER A 218 -7.62 17.58 -3.83
CA SER A 218 -8.14 16.47 -3.04
C SER A 218 -7.66 15.12 -3.60
N ASP A 219 -7.58 14.97 -4.92
CA ASP A 219 -7.06 13.77 -5.58
C ASP A 219 -5.57 13.61 -5.33
N LYS A 220 -4.80 14.70 -5.36
CA LYS A 220 -3.39 14.74 -4.99
C LYS A 220 -3.15 14.19 -3.58
N LYS A 221 -3.90 14.70 -2.60
CA LYS A 221 -3.81 14.25 -1.20
C LYS A 221 -4.18 12.77 -1.01
N LYS A 222 -5.02 12.22 -1.87
CA LYS A 222 -5.45 10.82 -1.85
C LYS A 222 -4.52 9.87 -2.62
N GLY A 223 -3.41 10.35 -3.19
CA GLY A 223 -2.49 9.53 -3.98
C GLY A 223 -3.02 9.16 -5.37
N ILE A 224 -4.04 9.88 -5.85
CA ILE A 224 -4.67 9.59 -7.15
C ILE A 224 -3.78 10.08 -8.28
N TRP A 225 -3.05 11.19 -8.12
CA TRP A 225 -2.14 11.71 -9.13
C TRP A 225 -1.03 10.71 -9.44
N GLU A 226 -0.42 10.13 -8.42
CA GLU A 226 0.61 9.08 -8.54
C GLU A 226 0.05 7.84 -9.26
N ARG A 227 -1.20 7.49 -8.95
CA ARG A 227 -1.87 6.39 -9.63
C ARG A 227 -2.08 6.72 -11.12
N VAL A 228 -2.52 7.92 -11.46
CA VAL A 228 -2.70 8.37 -12.86
C VAL A 228 -1.38 8.33 -13.61
N ILE A 229 -0.27 8.79 -13.01
CA ILE A 229 1.06 8.68 -13.63
C ILE A 229 1.39 7.23 -13.97
N SER A 230 1.23 6.33 -13.00
CA SER A 230 1.50 4.91 -13.18
C SER A 230 0.58 4.25 -14.22
N GLU A 231 -0.71 4.63 -14.24
CA GLU A 231 -1.66 4.19 -15.25
C GLU A 231 -1.27 4.67 -16.66
N CYS A 232 -0.72 5.88 -16.79
CA CYS A 232 -0.21 6.39 -18.07
C CYS A 232 1.03 5.59 -18.54
N VAL A 233 1.98 5.31 -17.65
CA VAL A 233 3.13 4.45 -17.98
C VAL A 233 2.65 3.08 -18.47
N MET A 234 1.72 2.47 -17.74
CA MET A 234 1.15 1.17 -18.09
C MET A 234 0.44 1.18 -19.44
N ALA A 235 -0.41 2.18 -19.68
CA ALA A 235 -1.19 2.29 -20.92
C ALA A 235 -0.31 2.55 -22.15
N VAL A 236 0.71 3.39 -22.02
CA VAL A 236 1.59 3.76 -23.14
C VAL A 236 2.56 2.63 -23.49
N ASN A 237 3.21 2.02 -22.48
CA ASN A 237 4.35 1.14 -22.72
C ASN A 237 4.04 -0.34 -22.49
N HIS A 238 3.00 -0.69 -21.70
CA HIS A 238 2.70 -2.07 -21.29
C HIS A 238 1.23 -2.45 -21.47
N PHE A 239 0.55 -1.89 -22.46
CA PHE A 239 -0.89 -2.03 -22.63
C PHE A 239 -1.38 -3.48 -22.68
N GLU A 240 -0.66 -4.35 -23.36
CA GLU A 240 -0.97 -5.80 -23.47
C GLU A 240 -0.99 -6.51 -22.11
N ASN A 241 -0.29 -5.95 -21.13
CA ASN A 241 -0.22 -6.46 -19.75
C ASN A 241 -1.08 -5.65 -18.77
N TRP A 242 -2.03 -4.88 -19.25
CA TRP A 242 -2.85 -3.99 -18.43
C TRP A 242 -3.38 -4.65 -17.16
N LYS A 243 -3.25 -3.97 -16.04
CA LYS A 243 -3.75 -4.39 -14.73
C LYS A 243 -4.69 -3.32 -14.18
N LYS A 244 -5.99 -3.63 -14.09
CA LYS A 244 -7.01 -2.74 -13.51
C LYS A 244 -6.79 -2.48 -12.02
N ASP A 245 -6.33 -3.48 -11.28
CA ASP A 245 -6.03 -3.37 -9.86
C ASP A 245 -4.76 -2.55 -9.64
N PRO A 246 -4.80 -1.42 -8.87
CA PRO A 246 -3.66 -0.53 -8.73
C PRO A 246 -2.44 -1.20 -8.07
N LYS A 247 -2.66 -2.14 -7.12
CA LYS A 247 -1.56 -2.88 -6.48
C LYS A 247 -0.85 -3.75 -7.49
N LYS A 248 -1.60 -4.57 -8.25
CA LYS A 248 -1.03 -5.46 -9.28
C LYS A 248 -0.35 -4.68 -10.39
N MET A 249 -0.85 -3.48 -10.71
CA MET A 249 -0.23 -2.58 -11.68
C MET A 249 1.12 -2.07 -11.18
N CYS A 250 1.17 -1.55 -9.96
CA CYS A 250 2.41 -1.03 -9.36
C CYS A 250 3.47 -2.14 -9.20
N ASP A 251 3.06 -3.32 -8.74
CA ASP A 251 3.94 -4.49 -8.61
C ASP A 251 4.52 -4.93 -9.97
N TYR A 252 3.68 -4.97 -11.01
CA TYR A 252 4.12 -5.24 -12.37
C TYR A 252 5.11 -4.19 -12.89
N LEU A 253 4.80 -2.89 -12.75
CA LEU A 253 5.66 -1.80 -13.19
C LEU A 253 6.99 -1.77 -12.43
N ASN A 254 6.98 -2.08 -11.14
CA ASN A 254 8.19 -2.15 -10.33
C ASN A 254 9.24 -3.11 -10.89
N THR A 255 8.79 -4.18 -11.54
CA THR A 255 9.65 -5.23 -12.11
C THR A 255 9.95 -5.02 -13.59
N ASN A 256 8.99 -4.48 -14.37
CA ASN A 256 9.04 -4.51 -15.83
C ASN A 256 9.21 -3.13 -16.48
N ALA A 257 8.94 -2.04 -15.76
CA ALA A 257 9.13 -0.70 -16.30
C ALA A 257 10.59 -0.25 -16.25
N THR A 258 10.89 0.81 -17.00
CA THR A 258 12.18 1.47 -17.02
C THR A 258 12.05 2.96 -16.67
N LYS A 259 13.11 3.58 -16.19
CA LYS A 259 13.13 5.02 -15.93
C LYS A 259 12.77 5.86 -17.17
N ASN A 260 13.22 5.43 -18.36
CA ASN A 260 12.93 6.14 -19.61
C ASN A 260 11.44 6.18 -19.95
N GLU A 261 10.66 5.18 -19.52
CA GLU A 261 9.21 5.17 -19.71
C GLU A 261 8.50 6.21 -18.84
N TYR A 262 8.99 6.47 -17.64
CA TYR A 262 8.52 7.59 -16.79
C TYR A 262 8.91 8.94 -17.38
N LEU A 263 10.14 9.10 -17.86
CA LEU A 263 10.58 10.31 -18.56
C LEU A 263 9.75 10.58 -19.82
N LYS A 264 9.36 9.54 -20.55
CA LYS A 264 8.47 9.66 -21.71
C LYS A 264 7.10 10.22 -21.33
N ILE A 265 6.51 9.75 -20.23
CA ILE A 265 5.22 10.28 -19.75
C ILE A 265 5.34 11.73 -19.29
N GLU A 266 6.44 12.08 -18.64
CA GLU A 266 6.72 13.46 -18.27
C GLU A 266 6.85 14.37 -19.51
N ASP A 267 7.57 13.93 -20.54
CA ASP A 267 7.66 14.65 -21.82
C ASP A 267 6.25 14.86 -22.43
N TYR A 268 5.40 13.83 -22.42
CA TYR A 268 4.05 13.93 -22.92
C TYR A 268 3.20 14.93 -22.11
N PHE A 269 3.33 14.94 -20.80
CA PHE A 269 2.68 15.93 -19.95
C PHE A 269 3.12 17.36 -20.29
N ASN A 270 4.43 17.58 -20.45
CA ASN A 270 4.98 18.89 -20.81
C ASN A 270 4.53 19.38 -22.19
N ARG A 271 4.31 18.47 -23.12
CA ARG A 271 3.80 18.80 -24.46
C ARG A 271 2.30 19.09 -24.46
N LEU A 272 1.52 18.32 -23.72
CA LEU A 272 0.05 18.41 -23.69
C LEU A 272 -0.47 19.59 -22.85
N VAL A 273 0.28 20.07 -21.85
CA VAL A 273 -0.15 21.21 -21.03
C VAL A 273 -0.44 22.44 -21.86
N LEU A 274 0.32 22.66 -22.95
CA LEU A 274 0.17 23.80 -23.86
C LEU A 274 -1.22 23.87 -24.52
N TYR A 275 -1.89 22.74 -24.65
CA TYR A 275 -3.19 22.65 -25.33
C TYR A 275 -4.37 22.45 -24.37
N SER A 276 -4.11 22.18 -23.09
CA SER A 276 -5.12 21.77 -22.10
C SER A 276 -5.15 22.62 -20.84
N ASP A 277 -4.34 23.71 -20.77
CA ASP A 277 -4.29 24.61 -19.62
C ASP A 277 -5.71 25.10 -19.23
N LYS A 278 -6.10 24.96 -17.97
CA LYS A 278 -7.41 25.36 -17.45
C LYS A 278 -7.70 26.84 -17.61
N LEU A 279 -6.67 27.69 -17.55
CA LEU A 279 -6.82 29.15 -17.69
C LEU A 279 -7.20 29.54 -19.11
N GLU A 280 -6.66 28.83 -20.11
CA GLU A 280 -6.87 29.12 -21.53
C GLU A 280 -7.95 28.20 -22.14
N ASN A 281 -7.99 26.93 -21.77
CA ASN A 281 -8.85 25.92 -22.37
C ASN A 281 -9.43 24.91 -21.37
N LYS A 282 -10.28 25.39 -20.47
CA LYS A 282 -10.93 24.57 -19.43
C LYS A 282 -11.67 23.35 -20.02
N LYS A 283 -12.32 23.50 -21.19
CA LYS A 283 -13.09 22.40 -21.81
C LYS A 283 -12.20 21.24 -22.24
N VAL A 284 -10.98 21.53 -22.69
CA VAL A 284 -10.01 20.49 -23.06
C VAL A 284 -9.45 19.82 -21.80
N SER A 285 -9.13 20.58 -20.75
CA SER A 285 -8.67 20.00 -19.49
C SER A 285 -9.69 19.03 -18.87
N ASP A 286 -10.98 19.23 -19.11
CA ASP A 286 -12.04 18.35 -18.62
C ASP A 286 -12.01 16.94 -19.27
N LEU A 287 -11.29 16.75 -20.38
CA LEU A 287 -11.05 15.42 -20.98
C LEU A 287 -10.10 14.56 -20.14
N PHE A 288 -9.19 15.19 -19.43
CA PHE A 288 -8.14 14.51 -18.67
C PHE A 288 -8.60 14.24 -17.23
N THR A 289 -9.58 13.35 -17.10
CA THR A 289 -10.13 12.90 -15.82
C THR A 289 -9.26 11.81 -15.18
N THR A 290 -9.54 11.43 -13.94
CA THR A 290 -8.88 10.30 -13.25
C THR A 290 -9.09 8.95 -13.96
N LYS A 291 -10.06 8.83 -14.87
CA LYS A 291 -10.36 7.60 -15.61
C LYS A 291 -9.85 7.64 -17.05
N ASP A 292 -9.77 8.82 -17.68
CA ASP A 292 -9.54 8.94 -19.11
C ASP A 292 -8.15 9.49 -19.47
N THR A 293 -7.41 10.09 -18.53
CA THR A 293 -6.05 10.60 -18.79
C THR A 293 -5.17 9.51 -19.43
N LEU A 294 -5.23 8.28 -18.92
CA LEU A 294 -4.47 7.15 -19.48
C LEU A 294 -4.85 6.83 -20.95
N VAL A 295 -6.13 6.98 -21.30
CA VAL A 295 -6.64 6.76 -22.68
C VAL A 295 -6.08 7.83 -23.61
N TRP A 296 -6.19 9.10 -23.22
CA TRP A 296 -5.64 10.22 -23.98
C TRP A 296 -4.13 10.15 -24.16
N MET A 297 -3.41 9.71 -23.13
CA MET A 297 -1.97 9.47 -23.22
C MET A 297 -1.62 8.38 -24.24
N LYS A 298 -2.40 7.29 -24.28
CA LYS A 298 -2.22 6.23 -25.28
C LYS A 298 -2.52 6.70 -26.68
N VAL A 299 -3.59 7.50 -26.86
CA VAL A 299 -3.95 8.11 -28.15
C VAL A 299 -2.86 9.07 -28.61
N PHE A 300 -2.33 9.90 -27.70
CA PHE A 300 -1.21 10.80 -28.01
C PHE A 300 0.05 10.02 -28.41
N ASP A 301 0.39 8.93 -27.72
CA ASP A 301 1.48 8.05 -28.11
C ASP A 301 1.29 7.49 -29.53
N ASN A 302 0.10 7.06 -29.87
CA ASN A 302 -0.23 6.61 -31.23
C ASN A 302 -0.09 7.75 -32.25
N PHE A 303 -0.56 8.95 -31.92
CA PHE A 303 -0.44 10.13 -32.75
C PHE A 303 1.02 10.53 -33.02
N THR A 304 1.87 10.51 -32.00
CA THR A 304 3.31 10.86 -32.17
C THR A 304 4.01 9.96 -33.19
N LYS A 305 3.56 8.72 -33.34
CA LYS A 305 4.10 7.78 -34.35
C LYS A 305 3.75 8.13 -35.79
N LEU A 306 2.76 9.00 -35.98
CA LEU A 306 2.37 9.52 -37.30
C LEU A 306 3.22 10.71 -37.75
N HIS A 307 4.14 11.17 -36.90
CA HIS A 307 5.06 12.28 -37.18
C HIS A 307 4.37 13.62 -37.50
N PHE A 308 3.17 13.86 -37.01
CA PHE A 308 2.52 15.15 -37.05
C PHE A 308 2.98 16.07 -35.91
N SER A 309 2.78 17.39 -36.10
CA SER A 309 3.07 18.36 -35.03
C SER A 309 2.05 18.26 -33.90
N ASP A 310 2.46 18.58 -32.68
CA ASP A 310 1.58 18.60 -31.51
C ASP A 310 0.44 19.59 -31.67
N ASP A 311 0.59 20.68 -32.43
CA ASP A 311 -0.48 21.62 -32.74
C ASP A 311 -1.69 20.95 -33.38
N LYS A 312 -1.47 19.95 -34.26
CA LYS A 312 -2.57 19.18 -34.86
C LYS A 312 -3.33 18.35 -33.83
N PHE A 313 -2.63 17.83 -32.82
CA PHE A 313 -3.29 17.16 -31.72
C PHE A 313 -4.09 18.14 -30.85
N GLY A 314 -3.54 19.33 -30.59
CA GLY A 314 -4.23 20.42 -29.92
C GLY A 314 -5.50 20.85 -30.67
N GLU A 315 -5.42 20.99 -31.99
CA GLU A 315 -6.59 21.26 -32.86
C GLU A 315 -7.63 20.14 -32.73
N PHE A 316 -7.21 18.88 -32.77
CA PHE A 316 -8.09 17.73 -32.59
C PHE A 316 -8.81 17.78 -31.23
N LEU A 317 -8.10 18.03 -30.12
CA LEU A 317 -8.70 18.16 -28.80
C LEU A 317 -9.79 19.26 -28.79
N ASN A 318 -9.50 20.41 -29.39
CA ASN A 318 -10.45 21.51 -29.48
C ASN A 318 -11.70 21.17 -30.32
N VAL A 319 -11.55 20.47 -31.44
CA VAL A 319 -12.66 20.03 -32.27
C VAL A 319 -13.46 18.95 -31.56
N PHE A 320 -12.78 18.04 -30.82
CA PHE A 320 -13.42 16.97 -30.08
C PHE A 320 -14.39 17.52 -29.03
N VAL A 321 -13.96 18.46 -28.19
CA VAL A 321 -14.82 19.05 -27.15
C VAL A 321 -15.96 19.90 -27.73
N LYS A 322 -15.82 20.41 -28.97
CA LYS A 322 -16.85 21.21 -29.62
C LYS A 322 -18.01 20.41 -30.27
N GLY A 323 -17.79 19.10 -30.48
CA GLY A 323 -18.89 18.32 -31.11
C GLY A 323 -18.58 16.87 -31.46
N MET A 324 -17.29 16.44 -31.48
CA MET A 324 -16.95 15.07 -31.90
C MET A 324 -17.30 14.01 -30.88
N MET A 325 -17.56 14.37 -29.60
CA MET A 325 -18.00 13.42 -28.57
C MET A 325 -19.28 12.66 -28.92
N ASN A 326 -20.14 13.25 -29.78
CA ASN A 326 -21.38 12.63 -30.22
C ASN A 326 -21.27 11.97 -31.61
N LYS A 327 -20.06 11.97 -32.20
CA LYS A 327 -19.82 11.31 -33.47
C LYS A 327 -19.76 9.81 -33.28
N GLU A 328 -20.56 9.08 -34.03
CA GLU A 328 -20.55 7.62 -33.98
C GLU A 328 -19.33 7.04 -34.74
N VAL A 329 -18.69 6.06 -34.13
CA VAL A 329 -17.71 5.18 -34.75
C VAL A 329 -18.15 3.75 -34.42
N ASP A 330 -18.36 2.93 -35.44
CA ASP A 330 -18.89 1.58 -35.31
C ASP A 330 -20.21 1.49 -34.51
N GLY A 331 -21.07 2.54 -34.67
CA GLY A 331 -22.39 2.59 -34.03
C GLY A 331 -22.39 2.98 -32.55
N ILE A 332 -21.26 3.48 -32.01
CA ILE A 332 -21.16 3.94 -30.62
C ILE A 332 -20.49 5.31 -30.55
N THR A 333 -20.94 6.15 -29.63
CA THR A 333 -20.35 7.47 -29.38
C THR A 333 -19.37 7.44 -28.23
N TRP A 334 -18.51 8.48 -28.11
CA TRP A 334 -17.64 8.63 -26.93
C TRP A 334 -18.44 8.70 -25.63
N ASN A 335 -19.54 9.44 -25.62
CA ASN A 335 -20.35 9.60 -24.42
C ASN A 335 -20.94 8.27 -23.93
N GLU A 336 -21.30 7.36 -24.83
CA GLU A 336 -21.76 6.01 -24.47
C GLU A 336 -20.63 5.15 -23.92
N LEU A 337 -19.44 5.18 -24.55
CA LEU A 337 -18.25 4.49 -24.06
C LEU A 337 -17.81 4.99 -22.69
N ASP A 338 -17.94 6.30 -22.44
CA ASP A 338 -17.52 6.92 -21.18
C ASP A 338 -18.55 6.78 -20.06
N ALA A 339 -19.80 6.49 -20.37
CA ALA A 339 -20.86 6.22 -19.39
C ALA A 339 -20.76 4.82 -18.76
N ASP A 340 -19.92 3.92 -19.26
CA ASP A 340 -19.76 2.55 -18.75
C ASP A 340 -19.26 2.55 -17.31
N LYS A 341 -19.82 1.64 -16.49
CA LYS A 341 -19.41 1.45 -15.09
C LYS A 341 -18.04 0.83 -14.92
N HIS A 342 -17.53 0.15 -15.95
CA HIS A 342 -16.27 -0.59 -15.95
C HIS A 342 -15.16 0.10 -16.78
N THR A 343 -15.06 1.41 -16.68
CA THR A 343 -14.21 2.28 -17.51
C THR A 343 -12.73 1.91 -17.59
N LYS A 344 -12.21 1.12 -16.66
CA LYS A 344 -10.80 0.67 -16.62
C LYS A 344 -10.61 -0.82 -16.98
N ASP A 345 -11.64 -1.49 -17.49
CA ASP A 345 -11.46 -2.84 -18.03
C ASP A 345 -10.73 -2.75 -19.38
N THR A 346 -9.82 -3.70 -19.64
CA THR A 346 -8.95 -3.71 -20.82
C THR A 346 -9.73 -3.49 -22.10
N GLY A 347 -10.83 -4.23 -22.29
CA GLY A 347 -11.66 -4.11 -23.50
C GLY A 347 -12.32 -2.75 -23.67
N ILE A 348 -12.68 -2.06 -22.57
CA ILE A 348 -13.26 -0.71 -22.62
C ILE A 348 -12.19 0.33 -22.94
N ILE A 349 -11.01 0.23 -22.30
CA ILE A 349 -9.89 1.14 -22.63
C ILE A 349 -9.50 0.98 -24.10
N GLN A 350 -9.40 -0.25 -24.59
CA GLN A 350 -9.05 -0.53 -25.97
C GLN A 350 -10.07 0.11 -26.94
N LYS A 351 -11.37 -0.10 -26.71
CA LYS A 351 -12.44 0.52 -27.52
C LYS A 351 -12.36 2.04 -27.50
N LYS A 352 -12.08 2.64 -26.33
CA LYS A 352 -11.91 4.11 -26.21
C LYS A 352 -10.69 4.59 -27.04
N VAL A 353 -9.57 3.89 -26.97
CA VAL A 353 -8.37 4.23 -27.76
C VAL A 353 -8.64 4.08 -29.25
N GLU A 354 -9.28 2.99 -29.69
CA GLU A 354 -9.64 2.74 -31.08
C GLU A 354 -10.59 3.82 -31.61
N HIS A 355 -11.65 4.13 -30.85
CA HIS A 355 -12.62 5.18 -31.18
C HIS A 355 -11.95 6.54 -31.40
N LEU A 356 -11.09 6.98 -30.46
CA LEU A 356 -10.38 8.26 -30.57
C LEU A 356 -9.34 8.25 -31.69
N THR A 357 -8.64 7.13 -31.89
CA THR A 357 -7.65 6.99 -32.97
C THR A 357 -8.30 7.05 -34.35
N TYR A 358 -9.54 6.52 -34.49
CA TYR A 358 -10.29 6.62 -35.75
C TYR A 358 -10.73 8.05 -36.03
N LEU A 359 -10.98 8.87 -35.01
CA LEU A 359 -11.41 10.26 -35.13
C LEU A 359 -10.25 11.23 -35.39
N LEU A 360 -9.00 10.83 -35.09
CA LEU A 360 -7.79 11.60 -35.40
C LEU A 360 -7.59 11.77 -36.91
#